data_c367ff821526e17deddf380457d27f9d
#
_entry.id   c367ff821526e17deddf380457d27f9d
#
_cell.length_a   1.000
_cell.length_b   1.000
_cell.length_c   1.000
_cell.angle_alpha   90.00
_cell.angle_beta   90.00
_cell.angle_gamma   90.00
#
_symmetry.space_group_name_H-M   'P 1'
#
loop_
_entity.id
_entity.type
_entity.pdbx_description
1 polymer ?
#
loop_
_entity_poly.entity_id
_entity_poly.type
_entity_poly.pdbx_seq_one_letter_code
_entity_poly.pdbx_strand_id
1 'polypeptide(L)'
;MYKIISVIVSIMVILLIAFFFYKDYVSVGRNNKYINRVINPSYVYTGIKYIDETYFTEPIAYQKIGLDAKLVTTATSNGKPTLFVFVLGETARSQNYQANGYPRPTNQYTQSDNMISFKNVTSCGTATAVSVPCMYSAMDRNNYNKQVAYNQDNFIDILHRAGISMLWKENDGGDKGVGARIRKTTLKRDVHNPLCDGESCFDMALLNNFDQEVAQMKGSKFITLHIMGSHGPTYYKRYPKDHTFFTPDCQRADIENCTKEQIVNSYDNTILYTDYVISQLIQKLKGYSDKYNTALFYISDHGESLGEGGLYLHGTPYSLAPKYQTTVPMMIWFSKSFTQDRGLNLTCLEHIANNAKGGDYSQDNVFSSMLGIMNVKTSVYKPQQDIFRQCRTN
;
A
#
# COMPACT_ATOMS: atom_id res chain seq x y z
N MET A 1 -39.86 -27.36 25.52
CA MET A 1 -38.67 -27.10 26.36
C MET A 1 -37.41 -27.81 25.82
N TYR A 2 -37.40 -29.13 25.66
CA TYR A 2 -36.22 -29.89 25.18
C TYR A 2 -35.65 -29.44 23.82
N LYS A 3 -36.48 -29.10 22.85
CA LYS A 3 -36.02 -28.62 21.54
C LYS A 3 -35.27 -27.29 21.62
N ILE A 4 -35.70 -26.37 22.46
CA ILE A 4 -35.06 -25.08 22.70
C ILE A 4 -33.70 -25.28 23.39
N ILE A 5 -33.65 -26.13 24.40
CA ILE A 5 -32.43 -26.49 25.12
C ILE A 5 -31.41 -27.13 24.15
N SER A 6 -31.86 -28.05 23.29
CA SER A 6 -31.01 -28.68 22.29
C SER A 6 -30.40 -27.64 21.30
N VAL A 7 -31.19 -26.67 20.85
CA VAL A 7 -30.70 -25.59 19.97
C VAL A 7 -29.67 -24.73 20.70
N ILE A 8 -29.93 -24.33 21.94
CA ILE A 8 -28.99 -23.52 22.73
C ILE A 8 -27.68 -24.27 22.97
N VAL A 9 -27.74 -25.55 23.33
CA VAL A 9 -26.55 -26.40 23.51
C VAL A 9 -25.76 -26.53 22.21
N SER A 10 -26.45 -26.75 21.08
CA SER A 10 -25.78 -26.82 19.78
C SER A 10 -25.07 -25.52 19.40
N ILE A 11 -25.70 -24.37 19.64
CA ILE A 11 -25.08 -23.05 19.41
C ILE A 11 -23.88 -22.88 20.34
N MET A 12 -23.96 -23.21 21.61
CA MET A 12 -22.83 -23.14 22.53
C MET A 12 -21.65 -24.01 22.08
N VAL A 13 -21.92 -25.24 21.67
CA VAL A 13 -20.87 -26.15 21.14
C VAL A 13 -20.21 -25.58 19.90
N ILE A 14 -20.98 -25.03 18.95
CA ILE A 14 -20.44 -24.39 17.75
C ILE A 14 -19.55 -23.19 18.13
N LEU A 15 -19.99 -22.35 19.07
CA LEU A 15 -19.20 -21.19 19.52
C LEU A 15 -17.91 -21.62 20.23
N LEU A 16 -17.95 -22.69 21.04
CA LEU A 16 -16.76 -23.25 21.68
C LEU A 16 -15.78 -23.82 20.64
N ILE A 17 -16.27 -24.59 19.68
CA ILE A 17 -15.44 -25.10 18.58
C ILE A 17 -14.82 -23.92 17.80
N ALA A 18 -15.62 -22.93 17.44
CA ALA A 18 -15.12 -21.73 16.74
C ALA A 18 -14.05 -21.00 17.56
N PHE A 19 -14.23 -20.87 18.88
CA PHE A 19 -13.27 -20.21 19.76
C PHE A 19 -11.95 -20.98 19.89
N PHE A 20 -12.00 -22.29 20.14
CA PHE A 20 -10.79 -23.09 20.36
C PHE A 20 -10.02 -23.39 19.07
N PHE A 21 -10.72 -23.57 17.94
CA PHE A 21 -10.12 -23.95 16.65
C PHE A 21 -10.13 -22.80 15.63
N TYR A 22 -10.36 -21.56 16.06
CA TYR A 22 -10.41 -20.40 15.17
C TYR A 22 -9.14 -20.27 14.30
N LYS A 23 -7.97 -20.48 14.90
CA LYS A 23 -6.67 -20.36 14.23
C LYS A 23 -6.53 -21.41 13.11
N ASP A 24 -6.85 -22.66 13.44
CA ASP A 24 -6.77 -23.79 12.48
C ASP A 24 -7.77 -23.59 11.35
N TYR A 25 -8.98 -23.15 11.65
CA TYR A 25 -10.00 -22.87 10.64
C TYR A 25 -9.57 -21.75 9.69
N VAL A 26 -9.01 -20.66 10.21
CA VAL A 26 -8.54 -19.53 9.42
C VAL A 26 -7.35 -19.95 8.56
N SER A 27 -6.39 -20.70 9.11
CA SER A 27 -5.23 -21.22 8.36
C SER A 27 -5.66 -22.16 7.23
N VAL A 28 -6.49 -23.17 7.53
CA VAL A 28 -7.02 -24.10 6.54
C VAL A 28 -7.80 -23.36 5.44
N GLY A 29 -8.66 -22.41 5.81
CA GLY A 29 -9.44 -21.64 4.84
C GLY A 29 -8.60 -20.77 3.91
N ARG A 30 -7.48 -20.24 4.39
CA ARG A 30 -6.55 -19.42 3.60
C ARG A 30 -5.67 -20.26 2.67
N ASN A 31 -5.12 -21.35 3.17
CA ASN A 31 -4.22 -22.22 2.41
C ASN A 31 -4.97 -23.10 1.39
N ASN A 32 -6.28 -23.32 1.64
CA ASN A 32 -7.12 -24.18 0.79
C ASN A 32 -8.35 -23.40 0.31
N LYS A 33 -8.14 -22.35 -0.48
CA LYS A 33 -9.21 -21.48 -0.99
C LYS A 33 -10.36 -22.22 -1.67
N TYR A 34 -10.10 -23.43 -2.24
CA TYR A 34 -11.12 -24.28 -2.82
C TYR A 34 -12.14 -24.78 -1.79
N ILE A 35 -11.74 -24.97 -0.52
CA ILE A 35 -12.65 -25.39 0.55
C ILE A 35 -13.76 -24.36 0.74
N ASN A 36 -13.43 -23.06 0.70
CA ASN A 36 -14.41 -21.99 0.80
C ASN A 36 -15.44 -22.00 -0.34
N ARG A 37 -15.14 -22.67 -1.46
CA ARG A 37 -16.07 -22.87 -2.58
C ARG A 37 -16.96 -24.10 -2.41
N VAL A 38 -16.65 -24.98 -1.47
CA VAL A 38 -17.36 -26.25 -1.26
C VAL A 38 -18.26 -26.21 -0.02
N ILE A 39 -17.92 -25.40 0.98
CA ILE A 39 -18.70 -25.34 2.22
C ILE A 39 -20.00 -24.54 2.06
N ASN A 40 -21.11 -25.13 2.49
CA ASN A 40 -22.45 -24.54 2.37
C ASN A 40 -22.61 -23.10 2.89
N PRO A 41 -22.02 -22.67 4.03
CA PRO A 41 -22.11 -21.28 4.49
C PRO A 41 -21.63 -20.26 3.48
N SER A 42 -20.62 -20.59 2.66
CA SER A 42 -20.12 -19.70 1.62
C SER A 42 -21.12 -19.46 0.50
N TYR A 43 -21.89 -20.47 0.11
CA TYR A 43 -22.96 -20.33 -0.87
C TYR A 43 -24.11 -19.50 -0.34
N VAL A 44 -24.52 -19.72 0.92
CA VAL A 44 -25.57 -18.93 1.57
C VAL A 44 -25.14 -17.46 1.66
N TYR A 45 -23.93 -17.19 2.14
CA TYR A 45 -23.38 -15.83 2.22
C TYR A 45 -23.30 -15.16 0.84
N THR A 46 -22.76 -15.88 -0.15
CA THR A 46 -22.62 -15.35 -1.52
C THR A 46 -23.99 -15.11 -2.15
N GLY A 47 -24.96 -16.00 -1.92
CA GLY A 47 -26.32 -15.85 -2.40
C GLY A 47 -27.02 -14.64 -1.78
N ILE A 48 -26.95 -14.48 -0.46
CA ILE A 48 -27.52 -13.31 0.24
C ILE A 48 -26.85 -12.03 -0.28
N LYS A 49 -25.53 -12.02 -0.36
CA LYS A 49 -24.77 -10.87 -0.87
C LYS A 49 -25.17 -10.51 -2.32
N TYR A 50 -25.30 -11.52 -3.19
CA TYR A 50 -25.74 -11.32 -4.56
C TYR A 50 -27.14 -10.71 -4.62
N ILE A 51 -28.08 -11.22 -3.82
CA ILE A 51 -29.46 -10.69 -3.73
C ILE A 51 -29.43 -9.26 -3.23
N ASP A 52 -28.68 -8.94 -2.18
CA ASP A 52 -28.53 -7.61 -1.63
C ASP A 52 -27.94 -6.64 -2.66
N GLU A 53 -26.82 -7.00 -3.29
CA GLU A 53 -26.15 -6.16 -4.31
C GLU A 53 -26.98 -5.99 -5.59
N THR A 54 -27.83 -6.97 -5.95
CA THR A 54 -28.59 -6.94 -7.21
C THR A 54 -29.94 -6.25 -7.07
N TYR A 55 -30.62 -6.45 -5.94
CA TYR A 55 -32.02 -6.04 -5.77
C TYR A 55 -32.25 -4.96 -4.70
N PHE A 56 -31.32 -4.81 -3.75
CA PHE A 56 -31.47 -3.88 -2.63
C PHE A 56 -30.42 -2.78 -2.58
N THR A 57 -29.34 -2.92 -3.35
CA THR A 57 -28.30 -1.88 -3.45
C THR A 57 -28.55 -1.04 -4.71
N GLU A 58 -28.89 0.23 -4.54
CA GLU A 58 -29.02 1.13 -5.69
C GLU A 58 -27.63 1.42 -6.30
N PRO A 59 -27.48 1.33 -7.63
CA PRO A 59 -26.22 1.66 -8.29
C PRO A 59 -25.90 3.14 -8.09
N ILE A 60 -24.74 3.44 -7.52
CA ILE A 60 -24.26 4.82 -7.39
C ILE A 60 -23.76 5.29 -8.76
N ALA A 61 -24.35 6.37 -9.27
CA ALA A 61 -23.86 7.00 -10.48
C ALA A 61 -22.42 7.50 -10.28
N TYR A 62 -21.59 7.33 -11.30
CA TYR A 62 -20.19 7.77 -11.23
C TYR A 62 -20.07 9.28 -11.03
N GLN A 63 -19.32 9.69 -10.02
CA GLN A 63 -19.15 11.08 -9.61
C GLN A 63 -17.77 11.60 -10.06
N LYS A 64 -17.78 12.61 -10.90
CA LYS A 64 -16.55 13.36 -11.24
C LYS A 64 -16.36 14.49 -10.24
N ILE A 65 -15.20 14.50 -9.55
CA ILE A 65 -14.81 15.56 -8.63
C ILE A 65 -13.52 16.24 -9.10
N GLY A 66 -13.23 17.44 -8.58
CA GLY A 66 -12.03 18.17 -8.98
C GLY A 66 -12.01 18.53 -10.46
N LEU A 67 -13.16 18.86 -11.07
CA LEU A 67 -13.29 19.28 -12.46
C LEU A 67 -12.52 20.57 -12.77
N ASP A 68 -12.24 21.36 -11.75
CA ASP A 68 -11.49 22.61 -11.76
C ASP A 68 -9.96 22.39 -11.64
N ALA A 69 -9.51 21.13 -11.64
CA ALA A 69 -8.11 20.79 -11.46
C ALA A 69 -7.22 21.36 -12.55
N LYS A 70 -6.18 22.05 -12.14
CA LYS A 70 -5.15 22.61 -13.02
C LYS A 70 -3.78 22.62 -12.38
N LEU A 71 -2.77 22.36 -13.18
CA LEU A 71 -1.37 22.51 -12.78
C LEU A 71 -1.07 24.01 -12.61
N VAL A 72 -0.40 24.35 -11.52
CA VAL A 72 0.02 25.73 -11.25
C VAL A 72 1.55 25.82 -11.18
N THR A 73 2.09 26.93 -11.68
CA THR A 73 3.49 27.29 -11.54
C THR A 73 3.66 28.07 -10.24
N THR A 74 4.61 27.69 -9.40
CA THR A 74 4.95 28.40 -8.17
C THR A 74 6.08 29.41 -8.42
N ALA A 75 6.27 30.35 -7.50
CA ALA A 75 7.37 31.32 -7.57
C ALA A 75 8.76 30.66 -7.50
N THR A 76 8.85 29.47 -6.91
CA THR A 76 10.08 28.68 -6.78
C THR A 76 10.34 27.76 -7.97
N SER A 77 9.44 27.72 -8.96
CA SER A 77 9.54 26.80 -10.12
C SER A 77 10.80 27.05 -10.95
N ASN A 78 11.54 25.97 -11.23
CA ASN A 78 12.73 25.97 -12.07
C ASN A 78 12.44 25.62 -13.55
N GLY A 79 11.17 25.44 -13.90
CA GLY A 79 10.71 25.11 -15.26
C GLY A 79 10.90 23.64 -15.68
N LYS A 80 11.57 22.80 -14.89
CA LYS A 80 11.71 21.38 -15.20
C LYS A 80 10.40 20.63 -14.92
N PRO A 81 9.99 19.69 -15.78
CA PRO A 81 8.87 18.81 -15.49
C PRO A 81 9.20 17.88 -14.30
N THR A 82 8.18 17.41 -13.62
CA THR A 82 8.31 16.49 -12.50
C THR A 82 8.28 15.03 -12.97
N LEU A 83 9.14 14.18 -12.40
CA LEU A 83 9.02 12.72 -12.43
C LEU A 83 8.80 12.24 -11.00
N PHE A 84 7.55 11.97 -10.65
CA PHE A 84 7.15 11.50 -9.33
C PHE A 84 6.85 10.00 -9.39
N VAL A 85 7.46 9.21 -8.51
CA VAL A 85 7.18 7.79 -8.37
C VAL A 85 6.52 7.53 -7.03
N PHE A 86 5.31 6.99 -7.08
CA PHE A 86 4.54 6.53 -5.93
C PHE A 86 4.69 5.01 -5.82
N VAL A 87 5.39 4.53 -4.80
CA VAL A 87 5.52 3.10 -4.52
C VAL A 87 4.44 2.73 -3.52
N LEU A 88 3.41 2.05 -4.01
CA LEU A 88 2.37 1.47 -3.19
C LEU A 88 2.86 0.13 -2.66
N GLY A 89 3.21 0.11 -1.37
CA GLY A 89 3.65 -1.08 -0.64
C GLY A 89 2.48 -1.96 -0.25
N GLU A 90 2.76 -3.24 -0.07
CA GLU A 90 1.80 -4.27 0.32
C GLU A 90 2.23 -4.92 1.62
N THR A 91 1.30 -4.97 2.59
CA THR A 91 1.41 -5.77 3.83
C THR A 91 2.65 -5.43 4.69
N ALA A 92 3.23 -4.22 4.58
CA ALA A 92 4.40 -3.84 5.36
C ALA A 92 4.01 -3.10 6.64
N ARG A 93 4.45 -3.63 7.80
CA ARG A 93 4.21 -3.00 9.11
C ARG A 93 5.37 -2.12 9.54
N SER A 94 5.08 -0.97 10.12
CA SER A 94 6.07 0.03 10.57
C SER A 94 7.05 -0.54 11.60
N GLN A 95 6.63 -1.49 12.42
CA GLN A 95 7.41 -2.07 13.52
C GLN A 95 8.63 -2.87 13.07
N ASN A 96 8.72 -3.26 11.80
CA ASN A 96 9.89 -3.97 11.23
C ASN A 96 10.77 -3.07 10.35
N TYR A 97 10.55 -1.75 10.38
CA TYR A 97 11.40 -0.79 9.67
C TYR A 97 12.48 -0.20 10.58
N GLN A 98 13.75 -0.39 10.24
CA GLN A 98 14.89 0.20 10.96
C GLN A 98 14.75 1.73 11.04
N ALA A 99 14.31 2.38 9.96
CA ALA A 99 14.05 3.81 9.91
C ALA A 99 13.02 4.29 10.95
N ASN A 100 12.16 3.39 11.47
CA ASN A 100 11.17 3.66 12.50
C ASN A 100 11.59 3.18 13.90
N GLY A 101 12.84 2.72 14.05
CA GLY A 101 13.41 2.30 15.35
C GLY A 101 13.47 0.79 15.56
N TYR A 102 13.23 -0.02 14.53
CA TYR A 102 13.45 -1.46 14.60
C TYR A 102 14.95 -1.78 14.71
N PRO A 103 15.38 -2.70 15.61
CA PRO A 103 16.82 -2.91 15.88
C PRO A 103 17.55 -3.67 14.78
N ARG A 104 16.83 -4.32 13.85
CA ARG A 104 17.47 -5.09 12.77
C ARG A 104 17.66 -4.22 11.52
N PRO A 105 18.71 -4.48 10.70
CA PRO A 105 19.06 -3.63 9.54
C PRO A 105 18.17 -3.91 8.32
N THR A 106 16.87 -3.60 8.43
CA THR A 106 15.87 -3.81 7.36
C THR A 106 15.79 -2.67 6.36
N ASN A 107 16.50 -1.54 6.57
CA ASN A 107 16.59 -0.40 5.66
C ASN A 107 18.04 -0.01 5.33
N GLN A 108 18.94 -1.01 5.22
CA GLN A 108 20.37 -0.74 5.01
C GLN A 108 20.70 -0.22 3.61
N TYR A 109 19.92 -0.54 2.58
CA TYR A 109 20.19 -0.12 1.20
C TYR A 109 19.83 1.34 0.95
N THR A 110 18.78 1.86 1.61
CA THR A 110 18.37 3.26 1.50
C THR A 110 18.98 4.17 2.55
N GLN A 111 19.78 3.64 3.48
CA GLN A 111 20.35 4.40 4.61
C GLN A 111 21.15 5.64 4.16
N SER A 112 21.88 5.55 3.05
CA SER A 112 22.66 6.67 2.48
C SER A 112 21.86 7.62 1.60
N ASP A 113 20.60 7.33 1.33
CA ASP A 113 19.78 8.10 0.38
C ASP A 113 19.04 9.28 1.03
N ASN A 114 19.19 9.49 2.35
CA ASN A 114 18.52 10.56 3.10
C ASN A 114 16.98 10.52 2.95
N MET A 115 16.40 9.32 3.03
CA MET A 115 14.95 9.18 3.06
C MET A 115 14.37 9.70 4.38
N ILE A 116 13.27 10.44 4.31
CA ILE A 116 12.51 10.88 5.47
C ILE A 116 11.45 9.83 5.76
N SER A 117 11.48 9.23 6.96
CA SER A 117 10.51 8.23 7.40
C SER A 117 9.56 8.82 8.44
N PHE A 118 8.26 8.83 8.14
CA PHE A 118 7.22 9.26 9.06
C PHE A 118 6.86 8.13 10.01
N LYS A 119 6.94 8.42 11.30
CA LYS A 119 6.61 7.46 12.35
C LYS A 119 5.12 7.45 12.64
N ASN A 120 4.61 6.27 13.08
CA ASN A 120 3.24 6.12 13.60
C ASN A 120 2.12 6.45 12.59
N VAL A 121 2.35 6.27 11.30
CA VAL A 121 1.33 6.47 10.27
C VAL A 121 0.30 5.33 10.31
N THR A 122 -0.99 5.67 10.31
CA THR A 122 -2.06 4.66 10.35
C THR A 122 -2.65 4.41 8.98
N SER A 123 -2.99 3.14 8.72
CA SER A 123 -3.67 2.73 7.50
C SER A 123 -5.18 3.01 7.54
N CYS A 124 -5.81 3.13 6.39
CA CYS A 124 -7.26 3.29 6.27
C CYS A 124 -8.01 1.96 6.51
N GLY A 125 -7.36 0.84 6.27
CA GLY A 125 -7.91 -0.49 6.45
C GLY A 125 -6.84 -1.50 6.85
N THR A 126 -7.25 -2.74 7.00
CA THR A 126 -6.39 -3.90 7.28
C THR A 126 -6.33 -4.88 6.12
N ALA A 127 -6.79 -4.46 4.95
CA ALA A 127 -6.78 -5.25 3.72
C ALA A 127 -6.71 -4.32 2.51
N THR A 128 -5.99 -4.71 1.47
CA THR A 128 -5.75 -3.97 0.23
C THR A 128 -7.04 -3.47 -0.42
N ALA A 129 -8.09 -4.31 -0.44
CA ALA A 129 -9.40 -3.98 -1.03
C ALA A 129 -10.15 -2.83 -0.29
N VAL A 130 -9.70 -2.45 0.89
CA VAL A 130 -10.21 -1.32 1.68
C VAL A 130 -9.20 -0.17 1.67
N SER A 131 -7.95 -0.45 2.05
CA SER A 131 -6.92 0.58 2.22
C SER A 131 -6.61 1.33 0.94
N VAL A 132 -6.44 0.64 -0.18
CA VAL A 132 -6.05 1.28 -1.44
C VAL A 132 -7.15 2.22 -1.94
N PRO A 133 -8.42 1.80 -2.16
CA PRO A 133 -9.45 2.74 -2.60
C PRO A 133 -9.70 3.88 -1.61
N CYS A 134 -9.54 3.64 -0.30
CA CYS A 134 -9.69 4.67 0.72
C CYS A 134 -8.58 5.72 0.62
N MET A 135 -7.32 5.30 0.63
CA MET A 135 -6.13 6.17 0.57
C MET A 135 -6.11 7.05 -0.69
N TYR A 136 -6.66 6.55 -1.81
CA TYR A 136 -6.71 7.28 -3.07
C TYR A 136 -7.92 8.21 -3.17
N SER A 137 -8.96 8.02 -2.35
CA SER A 137 -10.20 8.80 -2.37
C SER A 137 -10.08 10.14 -1.65
N ALA A 138 -11.03 11.06 -1.91
CA ALA A 138 -11.18 12.30 -1.18
C ALA A 138 -11.82 12.13 0.22
N MET A 139 -12.23 10.90 0.56
CA MET A 139 -12.77 10.54 1.87
C MET A 139 -11.64 10.29 2.86
N ASP A 140 -11.93 10.43 4.14
CA ASP A 140 -11.11 9.91 5.22
C ASP A 140 -11.66 8.56 5.72
N ARG A 141 -10.88 7.87 6.52
CA ARG A 141 -11.24 6.55 7.05
C ARG A 141 -12.60 6.54 7.77
N ASN A 142 -12.92 7.60 8.51
CA ASN A 142 -14.16 7.65 9.31
C ASN A 142 -15.40 7.79 8.43
N ASN A 143 -15.25 8.39 7.25
CA ASN A 143 -16.32 8.61 6.27
C ASN A 143 -16.20 7.70 5.05
N TYR A 144 -15.29 6.71 5.09
CA TYR A 144 -15.05 5.84 3.97
C TYR A 144 -16.28 5.01 3.61
N ASN A 145 -16.70 5.13 2.37
CA ASN A 145 -17.73 4.30 1.75
C ASN A 145 -17.14 3.64 0.50
N LYS A 146 -17.05 2.32 0.52
CA LYS A 146 -16.47 1.54 -0.57
C LYS A 146 -17.18 1.77 -1.91
N GLN A 147 -18.50 1.81 -1.92
CA GLN A 147 -19.28 2.02 -3.15
C GLN A 147 -19.01 3.40 -3.75
N VAL A 148 -18.92 4.44 -2.91
CA VAL A 148 -18.55 5.78 -3.35
C VAL A 148 -17.12 5.78 -3.89
N ALA A 149 -16.16 5.16 -3.21
CA ALA A 149 -14.76 5.12 -3.64
C ALA A 149 -14.58 4.49 -5.04
N TYR A 150 -15.37 3.45 -5.36
CA TYR A 150 -15.33 2.80 -6.67
C TYR A 150 -16.08 3.57 -7.76
N ASN A 151 -16.96 4.48 -7.38
CA ASN A 151 -17.82 5.27 -8.29
C ASN A 151 -17.53 6.78 -8.23
N GLN A 152 -16.33 7.18 -7.81
CA GLN A 152 -15.92 8.57 -7.75
C GLN A 152 -14.47 8.71 -8.26
N ASP A 153 -14.14 9.89 -8.82
CA ASP A 153 -12.77 10.24 -9.16
C ASP A 153 -11.88 10.19 -7.90
N ASN A 154 -10.68 9.66 -8.04
CA ASN A 154 -9.64 9.67 -7.03
C ASN A 154 -8.51 10.66 -7.39
N PHE A 155 -7.46 10.79 -6.57
CA PHE A 155 -6.41 11.77 -6.85
C PHE A 155 -5.67 11.50 -8.18
N ILE A 156 -5.56 10.24 -8.63
CA ILE A 156 -4.95 9.89 -9.93
C ILE A 156 -5.75 10.50 -11.08
N ASP A 157 -7.07 10.41 -11.04
CA ASP A 157 -7.95 11.00 -12.06
C ASP A 157 -7.81 12.52 -12.10
N ILE A 158 -7.70 13.13 -10.92
CA ILE A 158 -7.56 14.58 -10.79
C ILE A 158 -6.18 15.05 -11.29
N LEU A 159 -5.10 14.34 -10.95
CA LEU A 159 -3.76 14.61 -11.47
C LEU A 159 -3.71 14.46 -13.01
N HIS A 160 -4.34 13.40 -13.53
CA HIS A 160 -4.44 13.17 -14.98
C HIS A 160 -5.20 14.31 -15.68
N ARG A 161 -6.32 14.75 -15.11
CA ARG A 161 -7.10 15.87 -15.61
C ARG A 161 -6.33 17.19 -15.60
N ALA A 162 -5.44 17.39 -14.64
CA ALA A 162 -4.56 18.56 -14.60
C ALA A 162 -3.41 18.52 -15.63
N GLY A 163 -3.33 17.48 -16.47
CA GLY A 163 -2.36 17.36 -17.56
C GLY A 163 -1.09 16.59 -17.18
N ILE A 164 -1.06 15.89 -16.05
CA ILE A 164 0.06 15.04 -15.66
C ILE A 164 -0.07 13.69 -16.36
N SER A 165 1.00 13.22 -17.00
CA SER A 165 1.04 11.88 -17.60
C SER A 165 1.08 10.82 -16.52
N MET A 166 0.20 9.82 -16.61
CA MET A 166 0.00 8.80 -15.58
C MET A 166 0.39 7.41 -16.08
N LEU A 167 1.01 6.60 -15.22
CA LEU A 167 1.26 5.19 -15.46
C LEU A 167 1.11 4.40 -14.16
N TRP A 168 0.37 3.28 -14.22
CA TRP A 168 0.29 2.29 -13.17
C TRP A 168 1.04 1.02 -13.58
N LYS A 169 2.01 0.58 -12.78
CA LYS A 169 2.70 -0.70 -12.96
C LYS A 169 2.33 -1.64 -11.83
N GLU A 170 1.89 -2.84 -12.20
CA GLU A 170 1.19 -3.76 -11.31
C GLU A 170 1.94 -5.07 -11.12
N ASN A 171 2.19 -5.48 -9.86
CA ASN A 171 2.72 -6.79 -9.47
C ASN A 171 1.88 -7.51 -8.40
N ASP A 172 1.01 -6.82 -7.64
CA ASP A 172 0.30 -7.43 -6.51
C ASP A 172 -0.96 -8.22 -6.90
N GLY A 173 -1.77 -7.76 -7.76
CA GLY A 173 -3.03 -8.45 -8.09
C GLY A 173 -4.17 -7.50 -8.41
N GLY A 174 -3.82 -6.36 -8.97
CA GLY A 174 -4.74 -5.38 -9.51
C GLY A 174 -4.86 -4.10 -8.71
N ASP A 175 -5.21 -3.04 -9.42
CA ASP A 175 -5.26 -1.67 -8.95
C ASP A 175 -6.46 -1.34 -8.04
N LYS A 176 -7.24 -2.31 -7.65
CA LYS A 176 -8.48 -2.17 -6.85
C LYS A 176 -9.40 -1.06 -7.39
N GLY A 177 -9.39 -0.85 -8.72
CA GLY A 177 -10.21 0.14 -9.43
C GLY A 177 -9.64 1.56 -9.47
N VAL A 178 -8.60 1.89 -8.71
CA VAL A 178 -8.07 3.26 -8.63
C VAL A 178 -7.33 3.71 -9.89
N GLY A 179 -6.69 2.79 -10.61
CA GLY A 179 -6.01 3.04 -11.88
C GLY A 179 -6.87 2.77 -13.13
N ALA A 180 -8.20 2.63 -12.98
CA ALA A 180 -9.07 2.18 -14.06
C ALA A 180 -9.08 3.09 -15.30
N ARG A 181 -8.77 4.38 -15.14
CA ARG A 181 -8.89 5.42 -16.18
C ARG A 181 -7.56 5.97 -16.68
N ILE A 182 -6.46 5.28 -16.35
CA ILE A 182 -5.11 5.64 -16.79
C ILE A 182 -4.41 4.45 -17.47
N ARG A 183 -3.26 4.70 -18.09
CA ARG A 183 -2.42 3.64 -18.67
C ARG A 183 -1.93 2.70 -17.55
N LYS A 184 -2.11 1.38 -17.79
CA LYS A 184 -1.63 0.32 -16.89
C LYS A 184 -0.73 -0.66 -17.60
N THR A 185 0.26 -1.18 -16.86
CA THR A 185 1.11 -2.29 -17.26
C THR A 185 1.13 -3.31 -16.13
N THR A 186 0.69 -4.52 -16.41
CA THR A 186 0.75 -5.64 -15.47
C THR A 186 1.93 -6.53 -15.85
N LEU A 187 2.74 -6.94 -14.87
CA LEU A 187 3.84 -7.86 -15.10
C LEU A 187 3.31 -9.21 -15.61
N LYS A 188 3.89 -9.67 -16.71
CA LYS A 188 3.67 -11.03 -17.17
C LYS A 188 4.51 -11.97 -16.31
N ARG A 189 3.86 -12.94 -15.70
CA ARG A 189 4.50 -13.97 -14.85
C ARG A 189 5.16 -15.05 -15.71
N ASP A 190 6.04 -14.60 -16.62
CA ASP A 190 6.70 -15.47 -17.60
C ASP A 190 7.93 -16.10 -16.97
N VAL A 191 8.02 -17.42 -17.01
CA VAL A 191 9.16 -18.20 -16.53
C VAL A 191 10.48 -17.91 -17.27
N HIS A 192 10.43 -17.34 -18.47
CA HIS A 192 11.64 -16.88 -19.19
C HIS A 192 12.19 -15.56 -18.64
N ASN A 193 11.44 -14.85 -17.81
CA ASN A 193 11.96 -13.73 -17.07
C ASN A 193 12.61 -14.24 -15.77
N PRO A 194 13.93 -14.04 -15.54
CA PRO A 194 14.61 -14.56 -14.36
C PRO A 194 14.08 -13.96 -13.04
N LEU A 195 13.30 -12.90 -13.10
CA LEU A 195 12.64 -12.30 -11.95
C LEU A 195 11.23 -12.86 -11.68
N CYS A 196 10.79 -13.90 -12.43
CA CYS A 196 9.45 -14.49 -12.29
C CYS A 196 9.53 -16.02 -12.27
N ASP A 197 8.60 -16.67 -11.56
CA ASP A 197 8.55 -18.13 -11.40
C ASP A 197 7.32 -18.77 -12.11
N GLY A 198 6.57 -18.02 -12.90
CA GLY A 198 5.31 -18.46 -13.53
C GLY A 198 4.07 -18.19 -12.67
N GLU A 199 4.22 -18.03 -11.35
CA GLU A 199 3.14 -17.72 -10.42
C GLU A 199 3.21 -16.29 -9.92
N SER A 200 4.42 -15.77 -9.68
CA SER A 200 4.72 -14.44 -9.19
C SER A 200 5.99 -13.87 -9.80
N CYS A 201 6.23 -12.57 -9.61
CA CYS A 201 7.48 -11.93 -9.95
C CYS A 201 8.04 -11.21 -8.71
N PHE A 202 9.37 -11.12 -8.62
CA PHE A 202 10.01 -10.22 -7.66
C PHE A 202 9.79 -8.77 -8.09
N ASP A 203 9.69 -7.86 -7.13
CA ASP A 203 9.34 -6.46 -7.38
C ASP A 203 10.35 -5.69 -8.24
N MET A 204 11.61 -6.14 -8.31
CA MET A 204 12.58 -5.61 -9.27
C MET A 204 12.11 -5.69 -10.73
N ALA A 205 11.23 -6.63 -11.07
CA ALA A 205 10.64 -6.73 -12.40
C ALA A 205 9.81 -5.50 -12.81
N LEU A 206 9.29 -4.73 -11.84
CA LEU A 206 8.60 -3.47 -12.10
C LEU A 206 9.52 -2.40 -12.70
N LEU A 207 10.84 -2.51 -12.52
CA LEU A 207 11.82 -1.59 -13.09
C LEU A 207 12.22 -1.97 -14.51
N ASN A 208 11.81 -3.14 -15.01
CA ASN A 208 11.99 -3.50 -16.41
C ASN A 208 11.24 -2.49 -17.30
N ASN A 209 11.89 -2.06 -18.38
CA ASN A 209 11.37 -1.08 -19.34
C ASN A 209 11.01 0.31 -18.74
N PHE A 210 11.37 0.58 -17.48
CA PHE A 210 11.05 1.85 -16.82
C PHE A 210 11.53 3.07 -17.62
N ASP A 211 12.75 3.02 -18.14
CA ASP A 211 13.33 4.12 -18.90
C ASP A 211 12.61 4.36 -20.24
N GLN A 212 12.19 3.29 -20.92
CA GLN A 212 11.39 3.38 -22.15
C GLN A 212 9.99 3.95 -21.86
N GLU A 213 9.37 3.54 -20.78
CA GLU A 213 8.06 4.04 -20.37
C GLU A 213 8.11 5.52 -19.98
N VAL A 214 9.13 5.94 -19.24
CA VAL A 214 9.38 7.36 -18.93
C VAL A 214 9.58 8.18 -20.20
N ALA A 215 10.32 7.67 -21.17
CA ALA A 215 10.57 8.36 -22.44
C ALA A 215 9.30 8.55 -23.29
N GLN A 216 8.33 7.63 -23.18
CA GLN A 216 7.03 7.72 -23.88
C GLN A 216 6.06 8.72 -23.25
N MET A 217 6.24 9.06 -21.98
CA MET A 217 5.37 9.99 -21.25
C MET A 217 5.76 11.45 -21.54
N LYS A 218 4.77 12.35 -21.60
CA LYS A 218 4.99 13.78 -21.88
C LYS A 218 4.87 14.63 -20.61
N GLY A 219 5.56 15.76 -20.55
CA GLY A 219 5.46 16.73 -19.46
C GLY A 219 5.82 16.15 -18.10
N SER A 220 5.12 16.61 -17.06
CA SER A 220 5.21 16.03 -15.73
C SER A 220 4.57 14.64 -15.69
N LYS A 221 5.18 13.73 -14.93
CA LYS A 221 4.85 12.30 -14.88
C LYS A 221 4.60 11.86 -13.47
N PHE A 222 3.57 11.01 -13.29
CA PHE A 222 3.28 10.33 -12.02
C PHE A 222 3.18 8.84 -12.32
N ILE A 223 4.08 8.06 -11.74
CA ILE A 223 4.15 6.61 -11.93
C ILE A 223 3.84 5.92 -10.61
N THR A 224 2.82 5.09 -10.56
CA THR A 224 2.56 4.20 -9.44
C THR A 224 3.19 2.83 -9.70
N LEU A 225 4.00 2.36 -8.76
CA LEU A 225 4.49 0.99 -8.70
C LEU A 225 3.76 0.28 -7.57
N HIS A 226 2.84 -0.63 -7.90
CA HIS A 226 2.15 -1.45 -6.93
C HIS A 226 2.94 -2.75 -6.75
N ILE A 227 3.67 -2.84 -5.66
CA ILE A 227 4.59 -3.93 -5.38
C ILE A 227 3.89 -5.08 -4.64
N MET A 228 4.39 -6.30 -4.82
CA MET A 228 4.00 -7.47 -4.05
C MET A 228 4.45 -7.37 -2.58
N GLY A 229 5.55 -6.67 -2.32
CA GLY A 229 6.03 -6.33 -1.00
C GLY A 229 6.15 -7.51 -0.05
N SER A 230 5.48 -7.40 1.09
CA SER A 230 5.50 -8.42 2.16
C SER A 230 4.26 -9.31 2.16
N HIS A 231 3.57 -9.48 1.02
CA HIS A 231 2.32 -10.24 0.93
C HIS A 231 2.49 -11.70 1.36
N GLY A 232 1.83 -12.06 2.47
CA GLY A 232 1.86 -13.41 3.06
C GLY A 232 0.83 -14.38 2.47
N PRO A 233 0.82 -15.64 2.96
CA PRO A 233 1.75 -16.22 3.94
C PRO A 233 3.09 -16.68 3.36
N THR A 234 3.28 -16.68 2.05
CA THR A 234 4.47 -17.18 1.36
C THR A 234 5.59 -16.14 1.30
N TYR A 235 6.01 -15.56 2.45
CA TYR A 235 7.01 -14.51 2.51
C TYR A 235 8.30 -14.88 1.79
N TYR A 236 8.76 -16.14 1.88
CA TYR A 236 9.96 -16.64 1.23
C TYR A 236 9.95 -16.55 -0.31
N LYS A 237 8.78 -16.36 -0.92
CA LYS A 237 8.62 -16.11 -2.37
C LYS A 237 8.72 -14.62 -2.75
N ARG A 238 8.96 -13.71 -1.80
CA ARG A 238 8.96 -12.26 -2.05
C ARG A 238 10.35 -11.69 -2.27
N TYR A 239 11.39 -12.46 -2.02
CA TYR A 239 12.80 -12.11 -2.25
C TYR A 239 13.52 -13.27 -2.94
N PRO A 240 14.52 -12.99 -3.81
CA PRO A 240 15.35 -14.02 -4.40
C PRO A 240 16.31 -14.61 -3.37
N LYS A 241 16.82 -15.82 -3.62
CA LYS A 241 17.66 -16.56 -2.67
C LYS A 241 18.94 -15.82 -2.28
N ASP A 242 19.54 -15.08 -3.20
CA ASP A 242 20.74 -14.24 -2.96
C ASP A 242 20.45 -12.99 -2.12
N HIS A 243 19.18 -12.70 -1.86
CA HIS A 243 18.70 -11.67 -0.93
C HIS A 243 18.16 -12.23 0.38
N THR A 244 18.44 -13.50 0.71
CA THR A 244 18.14 -14.09 2.02
C THR A 244 19.20 -13.69 3.03
N PHE A 245 18.93 -12.65 3.81
CA PHE A 245 19.89 -12.11 4.80
C PHE A 245 19.65 -12.67 6.21
N PHE A 246 18.38 -12.71 6.63
CA PHE A 246 18.00 -13.24 7.94
C PHE A 246 17.64 -14.71 7.84
N THR A 247 18.39 -15.55 8.59
CA THR A 247 18.25 -17.01 8.58
C THR A 247 18.25 -17.59 10.00
N PRO A 248 17.63 -18.77 10.23
CA PRO A 248 16.82 -19.54 9.27
C PRO A 248 15.48 -18.87 8.95
N ASP A 249 15.00 -19.01 7.72
CA ASP A 249 13.72 -18.46 7.29
C ASP A 249 12.64 -19.54 7.14
N CYS A 250 11.37 -19.12 7.07
CA CYS A 250 10.21 -20.00 6.94
C CYS A 250 9.91 -20.27 5.47
N GLN A 251 10.25 -21.45 4.95
CA GLN A 251 10.10 -21.86 3.53
C GLN A 251 8.77 -22.57 3.26
N ARG A 252 7.68 -22.14 3.89
CA ARG A 252 6.36 -22.79 3.76
C ARG A 252 5.19 -21.81 3.87
N ALA A 253 4.03 -22.18 3.33
CA ALA A 253 2.83 -21.34 3.33
C ALA A 253 2.03 -21.44 4.64
N ASP A 254 2.08 -22.57 5.32
CA ASP A 254 1.46 -22.82 6.63
C ASP A 254 2.43 -22.33 7.73
N ILE A 255 2.59 -21.00 7.79
CA ILE A 255 3.60 -20.31 8.61
C ILE A 255 3.46 -20.59 10.11
N GLU A 256 2.28 -20.95 10.60
CA GLU A 256 2.03 -21.36 11.99
C GLU A 256 2.84 -22.60 12.41
N ASN A 257 3.35 -23.37 11.46
CA ASN A 257 4.22 -24.52 11.68
C ASN A 257 5.73 -24.18 11.63
N CYS A 258 6.08 -22.91 11.43
CA CYS A 258 7.43 -22.40 11.61
C CYS A 258 7.62 -21.86 13.03
N THR A 259 8.89 -21.75 13.46
CA THR A 259 9.19 -21.01 14.69
C THR A 259 8.92 -19.52 14.50
N LYS A 260 8.67 -18.81 15.60
CA LYS A 260 8.48 -17.35 15.56
C LYS A 260 9.67 -16.64 14.92
N GLU A 261 10.88 -17.09 15.20
CA GLU A 261 12.12 -16.56 14.61
C GLU A 261 12.13 -16.73 13.09
N GLN A 262 11.81 -17.92 12.59
CA GLN A 262 11.74 -18.18 11.14
C GLN A 262 10.72 -17.31 10.43
N ILE A 263 9.56 -17.10 11.04
CA ILE A 263 8.52 -16.22 10.47
C ILE A 263 9.02 -14.78 10.38
N VAL A 264 9.61 -14.27 11.49
CA VAL A 264 10.16 -12.91 11.54
C VAL A 264 11.32 -12.75 10.57
N ASN A 265 12.21 -13.75 10.46
CA ASN A 265 13.33 -13.73 9.51
C ASN A 265 12.83 -13.64 8.05
N SER A 266 11.85 -14.47 7.67
CA SER A 266 11.26 -14.41 6.34
C SER A 266 10.61 -13.06 6.07
N TYR A 267 9.87 -12.53 7.04
CA TYR A 267 9.20 -11.23 6.91
C TYR A 267 10.21 -10.08 6.82
N ASP A 268 11.25 -10.07 7.64
CA ASP A 268 12.31 -9.05 7.59
C ASP A 268 13.09 -9.08 6.27
N ASN A 269 13.28 -10.27 5.68
CA ASN A 269 13.87 -10.39 4.34
C ASN A 269 12.97 -9.73 3.28
N THR A 270 11.65 -9.79 3.40
CA THR A 270 10.75 -9.08 2.46
C THR A 270 10.89 -7.55 2.58
N ILE A 271 11.00 -7.04 3.81
CA ILE A 271 11.20 -5.60 4.06
C ILE A 271 12.56 -5.16 3.50
N LEU A 272 13.60 -5.92 3.76
CA LEU A 272 14.95 -5.64 3.27
C LEU A 272 15.02 -5.67 1.73
N TYR A 273 14.31 -6.61 1.08
CA TYR A 273 14.24 -6.65 -0.37
C TYR A 273 13.43 -5.49 -0.96
N THR A 274 12.35 -5.07 -0.30
CA THR A 274 11.63 -3.84 -0.66
C THR A 274 12.55 -2.63 -0.57
N ASP A 275 13.36 -2.52 0.49
CA ASP A 275 14.36 -1.47 0.66
C ASP A 275 15.41 -1.47 -0.47
N TYR A 276 15.87 -2.67 -0.90
CA TYR A 276 16.73 -2.82 -2.07
C TYR A 276 16.07 -2.30 -3.34
N VAL A 277 14.83 -2.69 -3.61
CA VAL A 277 14.08 -2.23 -4.80
C VAL A 277 13.93 -0.70 -4.81
N ILE A 278 13.60 -0.11 -3.65
CA ILE A 278 13.50 1.35 -3.48
C ILE A 278 14.85 2.01 -3.74
N SER A 279 15.96 1.45 -3.22
CA SER A 279 17.30 2.01 -3.47
C SER A 279 17.66 2.03 -4.95
N GLN A 280 17.38 0.94 -5.67
CA GLN A 280 17.59 0.86 -7.12
C GLN A 280 16.75 1.89 -7.89
N LEU A 281 15.52 2.11 -7.45
CA LEU A 281 14.64 3.12 -8.02
C LEU A 281 15.18 4.55 -7.76
N ILE A 282 15.66 4.82 -6.54
CA ILE A 282 16.29 6.12 -6.21
C ILE A 282 17.52 6.36 -7.09
N GLN A 283 18.37 5.36 -7.33
CA GLN A 283 19.51 5.51 -8.23
C GLN A 283 19.06 5.86 -9.65
N LYS A 284 18.00 5.21 -10.17
CA LYS A 284 17.41 5.59 -11.45
C LYS A 284 16.91 7.04 -11.45
N LEU A 285 16.18 7.45 -10.39
CA LEU A 285 15.65 8.81 -10.28
C LEU A 285 16.76 9.88 -10.17
N LYS A 286 17.89 9.57 -9.52
CA LYS A 286 19.08 10.42 -9.51
C LYS A 286 19.62 10.64 -10.93
N GLY A 287 19.62 9.61 -11.77
CA GLY A 287 20.02 9.70 -13.18
C GLY A 287 19.11 10.58 -14.05
N TYR A 288 17.89 10.85 -13.58
CA TYR A 288 16.95 11.77 -14.26
C TYR A 288 17.00 13.21 -13.78
N SER A 289 17.79 13.53 -12.75
CA SER A 289 17.77 14.85 -12.06
C SER A 289 18.14 16.04 -12.97
N ASP A 290 18.86 15.81 -14.06
CA ASP A 290 19.18 16.86 -15.03
C ASP A 290 17.96 17.29 -15.85
N LYS A 291 17.05 16.35 -16.14
CA LYS A 291 15.88 16.55 -16.99
C LYS A 291 14.59 16.79 -16.21
N TYR A 292 14.50 16.27 -15.00
CA TYR A 292 13.27 16.27 -14.19
C TYR A 292 13.56 16.68 -12.74
N ASN A 293 12.55 17.27 -12.11
CA ASN A 293 12.44 17.33 -10.67
C ASN A 293 11.96 15.95 -10.20
N THR A 294 12.83 15.15 -9.56
CA THR A 294 12.53 13.76 -9.24
C THR A 294 12.18 13.56 -7.77
N ALA A 295 11.18 12.71 -7.50
CA ALA A 295 10.72 12.40 -6.17
C ALA A 295 10.19 10.96 -6.08
N LEU A 296 10.27 10.38 -4.89
CA LEU A 296 9.70 9.09 -4.53
C LEU A 296 8.90 9.21 -3.24
N PHE A 297 7.72 8.61 -3.23
CA PHE A 297 6.87 8.45 -2.05
C PHE A 297 6.53 6.96 -1.91
N TYR A 298 6.86 6.37 -0.76
CA TYR A 298 6.51 4.99 -0.42
C TYR A 298 5.54 4.99 0.76
N ILE A 299 4.48 4.20 0.65
CA ILE A 299 3.56 3.91 1.75
C ILE A 299 2.99 2.51 1.56
N SER A 300 2.93 1.72 2.65
CA SER A 300 2.22 0.44 2.61
C SER A 300 0.72 0.64 2.77
N ASP A 301 -0.05 -0.24 2.17
CA ASP A 301 -1.50 -0.23 2.25
C ASP A 301 -2.03 -0.64 3.63
N HIS A 302 -1.47 -1.68 4.26
CA HIS A 302 -1.72 -2.09 5.63
C HIS A 302 -0.50 -2.83 6.19
N GLY A 303 -0.56 -3.20 7.47
CA GLY A 303 0.46 -4.00 8.12
C GLY A 303 0.08 -5.47 8.23
N GLU A 304 0.83 -6.21 9.10
CA GLU A 304 0.77 -7.68 9.20
C GLU A 304 0.98 -8.15 10.63
N SER A 305 0.22 -9.16 11.06
CA SER A 305 0.47 -9.91 12.29
C SER A 305 1.30 -11.16 12.01
N LEU A 306 2.35 -11.39 12.78
CA LEU A 306 3.30 -12.51 12.63
C LEU A 306 3.16 -13.55 13.75
N GLY A 307 1.97 -13.69 14.32
CA GLY A 307 1.68 -14.63 15.41
C GLY A 307 1.59 -13.99 16.80
N GLU A 308 1.61 -12.65 16.88
CA GLU A 308 1.39 -11.96 18.15
C GLU A 308 -0.02 -12.24 18.69
N GLY A 309 -0.10 -12.70 19.94
CA GLY A 309 -1.36 -13.16 20.54
C GLY A 309 -2.03 -14.32 19.79
N GLY A 310 -1.26 -15.03 18.95
CA GLY A 310 -1.74 -16.11 18.10
C GLY A 310 -2.49 -15.64 16.85
N LEU A 311 -2.40 -14.35 16.50
CA LEU A 311 -2.99 -13.78 15.29
C LEU A 311 -1.93 -13.72 14.19
N TYR A 312 -2.26 -14.23 13.02
CA TYR A 312 -1.41 -14.24 11.84
C TYR A 312 -2.08 -13.46 10.70
N LEU A 313 -1.24 -12.89 9.81
CA LEU A 313 -1.67 -12.20 8.61
C LEU A 313 -2.50 -10.93 8.93
N HIS A 314 -3.36 -10.51 8.00
CA HIS A 314 -4.10 -9.25 8.05
C HIS A 314 -5.61 -9.47 7.85
N GLY A 315 -6.40 -8.38 7.74
CA GLY A 315 -7.83 -8.45 7.47
C GLY A 315 -8.70 -8.57 8.71
N THR A 316 -8.15 -8.34 9.92
CA THR A 316 -8.93 -8.20 11.14
C THR A 316 -9.81 -6.94 11.03
N PRO A 317 -11.10 -6.99 11.47
CA PRO A 317 -11.92 -5.78 11.52
C PRO A 317 -11.16 -4.64 12.22
N TYR A 318 -11.14 -3.46 11.60
CA TYR A 318 -10.22 -2.39 12.01
C TYR A 318 -10.32 -2.01 13.50
N SER A 319 -11.53 -2.00 14.06
CA SER A 319 -11.79 -1.71 15.49
C SER A 319 -11.18 -2.73 16.44
N LEU A 320 -10.87 -3.94 15.95
CA LEU A 320 -10.28 -5.05 16.72
C LEU A 320 -8.83 -5.34 16.29
N ALA A 321 -8.36 -4.67 15.26
CA ALA A 321 -7.05 -4.93 14.67
C ALA A 321 -5.91 -4.45 15.59
N PRO A 322 -4.87 -5.26 15.76
CA PRO A 322 -3.68 -4.83 16.48
C PRO A 322 -2.90 -3.80 15.68
N LYS A 323 -2.04 -3.01 16.36
CA LYS A 323 -1.15 -2.02 15.73
C LYS A 323 -0.30 -2.59 14.60
N TYR A 324 0.03 -3.87 14.66
CA TYR A 324 0.79 -4.56 13.61
C TYR A 324 0.09 -4.56 12.25
N GLN A 325 -1.25 -4.51 12.22
CA GLN A 325 -2.02 -4.45 10.98
C GLN A 325 -2.40 -3.04 10.56
N THR A 326 -2.32 -2.06 11.46
CA THR A 326 -2.83 -0.70 11.23
C THR A 326 -1.77 0.38 11.20
N THR A 327 -0.51 0.09 11.60
CA THR A 327 0.59 1.06 11.56
C THR A 327 1.57 0.68 10.45
N VAL A 328 1.71 1.56 9.47
CA VAL A 328 2.44 1.32 8.22
C VAL A 328 3.64 2.25 8.07
N PRO A 329 4.68 1.85 7.34
CA PRO A 329 5.76 2.75 6.96
C PRO A 329 5.29 3.75 5.90
N MET A 330 5.75 4.99 6.03
CA MET A 330 5.63 6.03 5.01
C MET A 330 6.97 6.73 4.89
N MET A 331 7.58 6.65 3.71
CA MET A 331 8.92 7.17 3.47
C MET A 331 8.96 8.01 2.19
N ILE A 332 9.81 9.03 2.18
CA ILE A 332 9.88 10.02 1.11
C ILE A 332 11.33 10.28 0.75
N TRP A 333 11.59 10.39 -0.54
CA TRP A 333 12.85 10.86 -1.08
C TRP A 333 12.63 11.94 -2.12
N PHE A 334 13.45 12.99 -2.10
CA PHE A 334 13.42 14.10 -3.04
C PHE A 334 14.80 14.41 -3.60
N SER A 335 14.90 14.68 -4.90
CA SER A 335 16.08 15.30 -5.44
C SER A 335 16.21 16.76 -4.99
N LYS A 336 17.45 17.28 -4.98
CA LYS A 336 17.71 18.69 -4.64
C LYS A 336 16.91 19.65 -5.52
N SER A 337 16.81 19.37 -6.83
CA SER A 337 16.02 20.20 -7.75
C SER A 337 14.53 20.18 -7.43
N PHE A 338 13.99 19.03 -6.99
CA PHE A 338 12.60 18.92 -6.59
C PHE A 338 12.31 19.76 -5.32
N THR A 339 13.17 19.66 -4.30
CA THR A 339 12.98 20.43 -3.05
C THR A 339 13.01 21.93 -3.31
N GLN A 340 13.93 22.40 -4.15
CA GLN A 340 14.01 23.78 -4.56
C GLN A 340 12.76 24.24 -5.33
N ASP A 341 12.33 23.45 -6.32
CA ASP A 341 11.16 23.76 -7.13
C ASP A 341 9.86 23.82 -6.33
N ARG A 342 9.75 23.02 -5.28
CA ARG A 342 8.57 22.97 -4.38
C ARG A 342 8.68 23.88 -3.17
N GLY A 343 9.82 24.56 -2.98
CA GLY A 343 10.08 25.37 -1.78
C GLY A 343 10.00 24.54 -0.51
N LEU A 344 10.49 23.29 -0.51
CA LEU A 344 10.41 22.39 0.62
C LEU A 344 11.59 22.57 1.58
N ASN A 345 11.29 22.71 2.86
CA ASN A 345 12.27 22.67 3.94
C ASN A 345 12.38 21.24 4.47
N LEU A 346 13.47 20.54 4.10
CA LEU A 346 13.69 19.14 4.50
C LEU A 346 13.86 19.00 6.02
N THR A 347 14.56 19.93 6.69
CA THR A 347 14.71 19.90 8.15
C THR A 347 13.37 19.99 8.86
N CYS A 348 12.44 20.80 8.34
CA CYS A 348 11.06 20.83 8.84
C CYS A 348 10.37 19.48 8.65
N LEU A 349 10.48 18.87 7.45
CA LEU A 349 9.88 17.56 7.16
C LEU A 349 10.46 16.47 8.05
N GLU A 350 11.76 16.42 8.24
CA GLU A 350 12.45 15.49 9.16
C GLU A 350 11.96 15.68 10.60
N HIS A 351 11.82 16.92 11.04
CA HIS A 351 11.35 17.24 12.39
C HIS A 351 9.94 16.70 12.63
N ILE A 352 8.99 16.99 11.72
CA ILE A 352 7.60 16.53 11.86
C ILE A 352 7.48 15.01 11.71
N ALA A 353 8.27 14.39 10.83
CA ALA A 353 8.27 12.95 10.63
C ALA A 353 8.79 12.19 11.86
N ASN A 354 9.89 12.68 12.45
CA ASN A 354 10.52 12.05 13.63
C ASN A 354 9.69 12.21 14.90
N ASN A 355 8.97 13.33 15.05
CA ASN A 355 8.18 13.65 16.24
C ASN A 355 6.70 13.27 16.11
N ALA A 356 6.31 12.61 15.02
CA ALA A 356 4.94 12.18 14.76
C ALA A 356 4.43 11.25 15.87
N LYS A 357 3.30 11.61 16.47
CA LYS A 357 2.58 10.78 17.43
C LYS A 357 1.51 9.96 16.73
N GLY A 358 1.00 8.93 17.41
CA GLY A 358 -0.12 8.16 16.86
C GLY A 358 -1.34 9.04 16.64
N GLY A 359 -1.85 9.06 15.41
CA GLY A 359 -2.98 9.90 14.99
C GLY A 359 -2.60 11.19 14.26
N ASP A 360 -1.34 11.63 14.31
CA ASP A 360 -0.91 12.85 13.59
C ASP A 360 -0.95 12.65 12.06
N TYR A 361 -0.57 11.45 11.60
CA TYR A 361 -0.54 11.10 10.18
C TYR A 361 -1.22 9.77 9.91
N SER A 362 -1.91 9.72 8.77
CA SER A 362 -2.60 8.52 8.28
C SER A 362 -2.62 8.49 6.75
N GLN A 363 -3.15 7.43 6.20
CA GLN A 363 -3.44 7.35 4.76
C GLN A 363 -4.47 8.41 4.30
N ASP A 364 -5.25 9.00 5.19
CA ASP A 364 -6.17 10.11 4.89
C ASP A 364 -5.43 11.37 4.40
N ASN A 365 -4.14 11.48 4.71
CA ASN A 365 -3.30 12.59 4.25
C ASN A 365 -2.88 12.45 2.78
N VAL A 366 -2.92 11.24 2.21
CA VAL A 366 -2.30 10.96 0.90
C VAL A 366 -2.97 11.72 -0.22
N PHE A 367 -4.31 11.73 -0.27
CA PHE A 367 -5.07 12.41 -1.32
C PHE A 367 -4.64 13.87 -1.51
N SER A 368 -4.71 14.66 -0.45
CA SER A 368 -4.37 16.09 -0.52
C SER A 368 -2.87 16.32 -0.64
N SER A 369 -2.03 15.47 -0.03
CA SER A 369 -0.57 15.55 -0.17
C SER A 369 -0.11 15.32 -1.60
N MET A 370 -0.71 14.36 -2.32
CA MET A 370 -0.38 14.11 -3.72
C MET A 370 -0.81 15.27 -4.63
N LEU A 371 -2.00 15.84 -4.42
CA LEU A 371 -2.44 17.03 -5.16
C LEU A 371 -1.52 18.21 -4.89
N GLY A 372 -1.23 18.47 -3.61
CA GLY A 372 -0.38 19.58 -3.21
C GLY A 372 1.05 19.44 -3.73
N ILE A 373 1.73 18.30 -3.52
CA ILE A 373 3.13 18.12 -3.93
C ILE A 373 3.31 18.15 -5.45
N MET A 374 2.27 17.79 -6.20
CA MET A 374 2.24 17.88 -7.65
C MET A 374 1.81 19.26 -8.17
N ASN A 375 1.63 20.25 -7.29
CA ASN A 375 1.17 21.60 -7.62
C ASN A 375 -0.16 21.65 -8.38
N VAL A 376 -1.10 20.79 -8.04
CA VAL A 376 -2.44 20.78 -8.61
C VAL A 376 -3.39 21.56 -7.72
N LYS A 377 -3.94 22.65 -8.26
CA LYS A 377 -4.97 23.46 -7.59
C LYS A 377 -6.34 22.94 -7.99
N THR A 378 -7.19 22.69 -7.00
CA THR A 378 -8.57 22.25 -7.16
C THR A 378 -9.37 22.51 -5.88
N SER A 379 -10.69 22.65 -6.02
CA SER A 379 -11.62 22.85 -4.89
C SER A 379 -11.71 21.67 -3.92
N VAL A 380 -11.34 20.46 -4.36
CA VAL A 380 -11.38 19.26 -3.51
C VAL A 380 -10.09 19.07 -2.68
N TYR A 381 -9.09 19.93 -2.84
CA TYR A 381 -7.88 19.91 -2.03
C TYR A 381 -8.16 20.43 -0.61
N LYS A 382 -7.75 19.66 0.39
CA LYS A 382 -7.89 19.97 1.82
C LYS A 382 -6.52 20.35 2.40
N PRO A 383 -6.21 21.64 2.59
CA PRO A 383 -4.88 22.08 3.02
C PRO A 383 -4.40 21.48 4.34
N GLN A 384 -5.30 21.19 5.26
CA GLN A 384 -5.01 20.61 6.58
C GLN A 384 -4.58 19.13 6.50
N GLN A 385 -4.89 18.43 5.38
CA GLN A 385 -4.49 17.05 5.14
C GLN A 385 -3.19 16.93 4.33
N ASP A 386 -2.65 18.03 3.77
CA ASP A 386 -1.38 18.02 3.04
C ASP A 386 -0.21 18.05 4.02
N ILE A 387 0.51 16.93 4.14
CA ILE A 387 1.67 16.76 5.03
C ILE A 387 2.84 17.69 4.68
N PHE A 388 2.93 18.14 3.43
CA PHE A 388 4.03 18.98 2.96
C PHE A 388 3.80 20.46 3.21
N ARG A 389 2.54 20.87 3.37
CA ARG A 389 2.14 22.29 3.37
C ARG A 389 2.87 23.12 4.42
N GLN A 390 2.96 22.61 5.65
CA GLN A 390 3.57 23.36 6.75
C GLN A 390 5.09 23.54 6.62
N CYS A 391 5.73 22.74 5.75
CA CYS A 391 7.16 22.78 5.49
C CYS A 391 7.50 23.42 4.13
N ARG A 392 6.57 24.12 3.49
CA ARG A 392 6.84 24.94 2.30
C ARG A 392 7.19 26.37 2.70
N THR A 393 8.22 26.90 2.06
CA THR A 393 8.47 28.35 2.08
C THR A 393 7.47 28.99 1.13
N ASN A 394 6.71 29.97 1.63
CA ASN A 394 5.76 30.75 0.84
C ASN A 394 6.44 31.57 -0.25
#